data_e7e7a29e8abd096bdb7a6a4d3b096b7b
#
_entry.id   e7e7a29e8abd096bdb7a6a4d3b096b7b
#
_cell.length_a   1.000
_cell.length_b   1.000
_cell.length_c   1.000
_cell.angle_alpha   90.00
_cell.angle_beta   90.00
_cell.angle_gamma   90.00
#
_symmetry.space_group_name_H-M   'P 1'
#
loop_
_entity.id
_entity.type
_entity.pdbx_description
1 polymer ?
#
loop_
_entity_poly.entity_id
_entity_poly.type
_entity_poly.pdbx_seq_one_letter_code
_entity_poly.pdbx_strand_id
1 'polypeptide(L)'
;MADDDQIYENFMIEKFNNFYISSPNNAYSFYVHPLGKFGIGQGADGFAINTKFLNRVQSFYDQVVKNYEELFLYDDLWISYYLYFFRKNKILSLQEYLELDKGGKRKTIYKSHTSSHGLISTYGKDINEAVKERDRKAKISFKYMMEKTKNLNF
;
A
#
# COMPACT_ATOMS: atom_id res chain seq x y z
N MET A 1 -3.83 -6.81 -4.68
CA MET A 1 -2.36 -6.77 -4.66
C MET A 1 -1.89 -7.62 -3.51
N ALA A 2 -0.85 -8.37 -3.70
CA ALA A 2 -0.22 -9.24 -2.70
C ALA A 2 1.22 -9.48 -3.15
N ASP A 3 2.14 -9.54 -2.19
CA ASP A 3 3.55 -9.84 -2.49
C ASP A 3 3.74 -11.33 -2.68
N ASP A 4 4.66 -11.71 -3.54
CA ASP A 4 4.93 -13.09 -3.92
C ASP A 4 5.85 -13.84 -2.94
N ASP A 5 6.43 -13.15 -1.99
CA ASP A 5 7.31 -13.69 -0.95
C ASP A 5 6.64 -13.81 0.43
N GLN A 6 5.32 -13.54 0.53
CA GLN A 6 4.56 -13.62 1.77
C GLN A 6 3.71 -14.89 1.83
N ILE A 7 3.50 -15.40 3.03
CA ILE A 7 2.53 -16.47 3.32
C ILE A 7 1.27 -15.83 3.89
N TYR A 8 0.21 -15.88 3.10
CA TYR A 8 -1.07 -15.30 3.48
C TYR A 8 -1.95 -16.30 4.22
N GLU A 9 -2.77 -15.79 5.12
CA GLU A 9 -3.71 -16.58 5.88
C GLU A 9 -4.85 -17.11 4.99
N ASN A 10 -5.31 -18.32 5.26
CA ASN A 10 -6.36 -18.99 4.46
C ASN A 10 -7.66 -18.20 4.39
N PHE A 11 -7.97 -17.43 5.44
CA PHE A 11 -9.19 -16.64 5.53
C PHE A 11 -9.11 -15.29 4.79
N MET A 12 -7.95 -14.89 4.28
CA MET A 12 -7.71 -13.54 3.73
C MET A 12 -8.70 -13.16 2.63
N ILE A 13 -8.86 -14.03 1.63
CA ILE A 13 -9.77 -13.77 0.51
C ILE A 13 -11.23 -13.70 0.97
N GLU A 14 -11.63 -14.59 1.88
CA GLU A 14 -12.97 -14.57 2.47
C GLU A 14 -13.24 -13.26 3.22
N LYS A 15 -12.30 -12.79 4.03
CA LYS A 15 -12.44 -11.51 4.73
C LYS A 15 -12.58 -10.33 3.78
N PHE A 16 -11.72 -10.23 2.77
CA PHE A 16 -11.86 -9.18 1.76
C PHE A 16 -13.23 -9.23 1.07
N ASN A 17 -13.70 -10.42 0.70
CA ASN A 17 -15.00 -10.58 0.06
C ASN A 17 -16.15 -10.16 0.96
N ASN A 18 -16.16 -10.56 2.23
CA ASN A 18 -17.19 -10.21 3.20
C ASN A 18 -17.26 -8.69 3.44
N PHE A 19 -16.11 -8.03 3.59
CA PHE A 19 -16.07 -6.57 3.73
C PHE A 19 -16.45 -5.85 2.44
N TYR A 20 -16.07 -6.39 1.28
CA TYR A 20 -16.47 -5.84 -0.01
C TYR A 20 -18.01 -5.90 -0.20
N ILE A 21 -18.65 -7.01 0.15
CA ILE A 21 -20.10 -7.14 0.06
C ILE A 21 -20.82 -6.10 0.95
N SER A 22 -20.32 -5.90 2.17
CA SER A 22 -20.93 -4.96 3.13
C SER A 22 -20.65 -3.49 2.78
N SER A 23 -19.55 -3.18 2.13
CA SER A 23 -19.16 -1.81 1.80
C SER A 23 -18.34 -1.72 0.50
N PRO A 24 -19.00 -1.89 -0.68
CA PRO A 24 -18.32 -2.07 -1.97
C PRO A 24 -17.63 -0.81 -2.51
N ASN A 25 -17.75 0.31 -1.81
CA ASN A 25 -17.16 1.59 -2.22
C ASN A 25 -15.83 1.91 -1.53
N ASN A 26 -15.29 0.96 -0.76
CA ASN A 26 -13.99 1.11 -0.12
C ASN A 26 -12.94 0.18 -0.75
N ALA A 27 -11.68 0.50 -0.54
CA ALA A 27 -10.58 -0.43 -0.68
C ALA A 27 -10.20 -0.97 0.71
N TYR A 28 -9.58 -2.14 0.77
CA TYR A 28 -9.27 -2.81 2.02
C TYR A 28 -7.82 -3.29 2.02
N SER A 29 -7.12 -3.04 3.12
CA SER A 29 -5.81 -3.65 3.39
C SER A 29 -5.79 -4.17 4.82
N PHE A 30 -5.10 -5.29 5.06
CA PHE A 30 -4.93 -5.75 6.43
C PHE A 30 -4.15 -4.74 7.27
N TYR A 31 -3.19 -4.04 6.67
CA TYR A 31 -2.50 -2.95 7.33
C TYR A 31 -2.56 -1.68 6.49
N VAL A 32 -2.87 -0.56 7.14
CA VAL A 32 -2.87 0.77 6.51
C VAL A 32 -1.85 1.65 7.22
N HIS A 33 -0.82 2.05 6.50
CA HIS A 33 0.20 2.96 7.03
C HIS A 33 -0.31 4.40 6.99
N PRO A 34 -0.39 5.11 8.14
CA PRO A 34 -0.89 6.47 8.17
C PRO A 34 0.13 7.47 7.60
N LEU A 35 -0.33 8.39 6.74
CA LEU A 35 0.42 9.55 6.29
C LEU A 35 -0.43 10.81 6.45
N GLY A 36 -0.43 11.41 7.63
CA GLY A 36 -1.35 12.48 8.00
C GLY A 36 -2.81 11.99 8.05
N LYS A 37 -3.70 12.61 7.26
CA LYS A 37 -5.11 12.20 7.12
C LYS A 37 -5.34 11.14 6.04
N PHE A 38 -4.30 10.73 5.38
CA PHE A 38 -4.29 9.79 4.28
C PHE A 38 -3.74 8.45 4.75
N GLY A 39 -4.29 7.35 4.26
CA GLY A 39 -3.85 5.99 4.58
C GLY A 39 -3.29 5.31 3.35
N ILE A 40 -2.15 4.64 3.49
CA ILE A 40 -1.51 3.84 2.46
C ILE A 40 -1.83 2.38 2.73
N GLY A 41 -2.59 1.74 1.84
CA GLY A 41 -2.80 0.29 1.88
C GLY A 41 -1.53 -0.43 1.47
N GLN A 42 -1.21 -1.55 2.12
CA GLN A 42 0.04 -2.26 1.89
C GLN A 42 -0.19 -3.59 1.16
N GLY A 43 0.45 -3.76 0.00
CA GLY A 43 0.41 -4.98 -0.79
C GLY A 43 0.98 -6.18 -0.04
N ALA A 44 2.07 -5.96 0.69
CA ALA A 44 2.70 -6.99 1.53
C ALA A 44 1.75 -7.59 2.59
N ASP A 45 0.74 -6.86 3.02
CA ASP A 45 -0.30 -7.34 3.94
C ASP A 45 -1.56 -7.83 3.21
N GLY A 46 -1.58 -7.68 1.89
CA GLY A 46 -2.77 -7.85 1.06
C GLY A 46 -3.57 -6.56 0.96
N PHE A 47 -3.78 -6.12 -0.28
CA PHE A 47 -4.52 -4.92 -0.61
C PHE A 47 -5.60 -5.25 -1.66
N ALA A 48 -6.86 -5.21 -1.25
CA ALA A 48 -8.01 -5.50 -2.10
C ALA A 48 -8.64 -4.20 -2.63
N ILE A 49 -8.72 -4.13 -3.96
CA ILE A 49 -9.24 -2.97 -4.68
C ILE A 49 -10.27 -3.47 -5.69
N ASN A 50 -11.45 -2.87 -5.72
CA ASN A 50 -12.39 -3.14 -6.78
C ASN A 50 -11.89 -2.53 -8.10
N THR A 51 -11.86 -3.33 -9.16
CA THR A 51 -11.36 -2.92 -10.49
C THR A 51 -12.09 -1.72 -11.07
N LYS A 52 -13.36 -1.49 -10.72
CA LYS A 52 -14.10 -0.27 -11.13
C LYS A 52 -13.44 1.03 -10.68
N PHE A 53 -12.62 0.99 -9.61
CA PHE A 53 -11.89 2.16 -9.13
C PHE A 53 -10.58 2.40 -9.85
N LEU A 54 -10.10 1.42 -10.60
CA LEU A 54 -8.87 1.53 -11.39
C LEU A 54 -9.11 2.14 -12.78
N ASN A 55 -10.33 2.57 -13.07
CA ASN A 55 -10.62 3.33 -14.29
C ASN A 55 -9.71 4.57 -14.35
N ARG A 56 -9.01 4.75 -15.46
CA ARG A 56 -7.99 5.79 -15.70
C ARG A 56 -6.72 5.69 -14.84
N VAL A 57 -6.49 4.60 -14.11
CA VAL A 57 -5.25 4.41 -13.35
C VAL A 57 -4.03 4.45 -14.27
N GLN A 58 -4.13 3.93 -15.49
CA GLN A 58 -3.06 4.00 -16.48
C GLN A 58 -2.74 5.45 -16.86
N SER A 59 -3.76 6.27 -17.07
CA SER A 59 -3.57 7.70 -17.36
C SER A 59 -2.90 8.44 -16.20
N PHE A 60 -3.26 8.10 -14.98
CA PHE A 60 -2.58 8.64 -13.80
C PHE A 60 -1.11 8.20 -13.74
N TYR A 61 -0.84 6.93 -13.97
CA TYR A 61 0.52 6.40 -14.04
C TYR A 61 1.37 7.16 -15.07
N ASP A 62 0.87 7.29 -16.31
CA ASP A 62 1.59 7.93 -17.40
C ASP A 62 1.90 9.42 -17.13
N GLN A 63 1.00 10.13 -16.46
CA GLN A 63 1.12 11.57 -16.24
C GLN A 63 1.86 11.93 -14.96
N VAL A 64 1.78 11.08 -13.93
CA VAL A 64 2.29 11.40 -12.59
C VAL A 64 3.43 10.49 -12.16
N VAL A 65 3.28 9.18 -12.34
CA VAL A 65 4.20 8.19 -11.76
C VAL A 65 5.41 7.93 -12.64
N LYS A 66 5.17 7.69 -13.92
CA LYS A 66 6.18 7.20 -14.89
C LYS A 66 7.47 8.02 -14.94
N ASN A 67 7.38 9.32 -14.70
CA ASN A 67 8.51 10.25 -14.81
C ASN A 67 9.18 10.54 -13.45
N TYR A 68 8.90 9.78 -12.43
CA TYR A 68 9.47 9.95 -11.11
C TYR A 68 9.90 8.59 -10.54
N GLU A 69 11.18 8.29 -10.68
CA GLU A 69 11.76 6.97 -10.40
C GLU A 69 11.44 6.45 -8.99
N GLU A 70 11.47 7.33 -8.00
CA GLU A 70 11.15 6.94 -6.63
C GLU A 70 9.73 6.40 -6.45
N LEU A 71 8.77 6.83 -7.26
CA LEU A 71 7.40 6.31 -7.20
C LEU A 71 7.28 4.90 -7.76
N PHE A 72 8.22 4.46 -8.58
CA PHE A 72 8.22 3.11 -9.12
C PHE A 72 8.35 2.04 -8.03
N LEU A 73 9.09 2.36 -6.97
CA LEU A 73 9.29 1.48 -5.81
C LEU A 73 8.20 1.67 -4.72
N TYR A 74 7.20 2.51 -4.98
CA TYR A 74 6.15 2.87 -4.04
C TYR A 74 4.76 2.73 -4.66
N ASP A 75 4.49 1.58 -5.27
CA ASP A 75 3.19 1.30 -5.88
C ASP A 75 2.05 1.42 -4.86
N ASP A 76 2.22 0.94 -3.66
CA ASP A 76 1.27 1.10 -2.56
C ASP A 76 0.90 2.57 -2.30
N LEU A 77 1.90 3.45 -2.31
CA LEU A 77 1.71 4.87 -2.07
C LEU A 77 0.93 5.54 -3.20
N TRP A 78 1.36 5.39 -4.46
CA TRP A 78 0.71 6.11 -5.54
C TRP A 78 -0.66 5.53 -5.91
N ILE A 79 -0.87 4.21 -5.75
CA ILE A 79 -2.19 3.60 -5.93
C ILE A 79 -3.15 4.10 -4.83
N SER A 80 -2.70 4.11 -3.57
CA SER A 80 -3.49 4.65 -2.47
C SER A 80 -3.82 6.13 -2.65
N TYR A 81 -2.85 6.92 -3.14
CA TYR A 81 -3.05 8.32 -3.47
C TYR A 81 -4.13 8.49 -4.56
N TYR A 82 -4.04 7.73 -5.64
CA TYR A 82 -5.02 7.73 -6.72
C TYR A 82 -6.41 7.40 -6.22
N LEU A 83 -6.57 6.32 -5.45
CA LEU A 83 -7.84 5.91 -4.86
C LEU A 83 -8.44 7.01 -3.98
N TYR A 84 -7.66 7.58 -3.10
CA TYR A 84 -8.14 8.55 -2.13
C TYR A 84 -8.50 9.90 -2.77
N PHE A 85 -7.61 10.48 -3.57
CA PHE A 85 -7.79 11.84 -4.11
C PHE A 85 -8.64 11.89 -5.38
N PHE A 86 -8.55 10.90 -6.25
CA PHE A 86 -9.27 10.92 -7.53
C PHE A 86 -10.51 10.03 -7.55
N ARG A 87 -10.52 8.94 -6.81
CA ARG A 87 -11.68 8.04 -6.77
C ARG A 87 -12.54 8.24 -5.53
N LYS A 88 -12.09 9.08 -4.58
CA LYS A 88 -12.76 9.35 -3.30
C LYS A 88 -13.05 8.09 -2.48
N ASN A 89 -12.21 7.07 -2.67
CA ASN A 89 -12.30 5.83 -1.94
C ASN A 89 -11.52 5.93 -0.62
N LYS A 90 -12.12 5.43 0.43
CA LYS A 90 -11.39 5.19 1.69
C LYS A 90 -10.66 3.86 1.60
N ILE A 91 -9.51 3.79 2.22
CA ILE A 91 -8.76 2.55 2.43
C ILE A 91 -8.95 2.19 3.89
N LEU A 92 -9.60 1.05 4.13
CA LEU A 92 -9.93 0.59 5.48
C LEU A 92 -8.97 -0.50 5.91
N SER A 93 -8.49 -0.40 7.15
CA SER A 93 -7.63 -1.42 7.75
C SER A 93 -8.47 -2.59 8.27
N LEU A 94 -8.00 -3.79 7.97
CA LEU A 94 -8.51 -5.04 8.52
C LEU A 94 -7.49 -5.69 9.47
N GLN A 95 -6.63 -4.89 10.09
CA GLN A 95 -5.52 -5.36 10.92
C GLN A 95 -5.95 -6.31 12.04
N GLU A 96 -7.14 -6.12 12.61
CA GLU A 96 -7.68 -6.98 13.65
C GLU A 96 -7.92 -8.44 13.22
N TYR A 97 -7.99 -8.68 11.91
CA TYR A 97 -8.20 -10.01 11.32
C TYR A 97 -6.91 -10.67 10.85
N LEU A 98 -5.77 -9.97 10.94
CA LEU A 98 -4.49 -10.52 10.56
C LEU A 98 -3.92 -11.34 11.72
N GLU A 99 -3.78 -12.65 11.52
CA GLU A 99 -3.07 -13.50 12.46
C GLU A 99 -1.57 -13.27 12.33
N LEU A 100 -1.00 -12.69 13.36
CA LEU A 100 0.43 -12.51 13.49
C LEU A 100 1.00 -13.60 14.41
N ASP A 101 2.25 -13.97 14.20
CA ASP A 101 2.97 -14.77 15.18
C ASP A 101 3.11 -14.00 16.50
N LYS A 102 3.55 -14.68 17.56
CA LYS A 102 3.69 -14.08 18.91
C LYS A 102 4.63 -12.88 18.95
N GLY A 103 5.41 -12.64 17.92
CA GLY A 103 6.28 -11.48 17.78
C GLY A 103 5.72 -10.38 16.91
N GLY A 104 4.48 -10.51 16.43
CA GLY A 104 3.88 -9.58 15.48
C GLY A 104 4.51 -9.64 14.07
N LYS A 105 5.20 -10.71 13.75
CA LYS A 105 5.87 -10.91 12.46
C LYS A 105 4.98 -11.64 11.49
N ARG A 106 5.02 -11.21 10.23
CA ARG A 106 4.37 -11.94 9.14
C ARG A 106 5.13 -13.21 8.82
N LYS A 107 4.40 -14.21 8.38
CA LYS A 107 4.98 -15.42 7.82
C LYS A 107 5.50 -15.12 6.41
N THR A 108 6.72 -15.50 6.11
CA THR A 108 7.32 -15.38 4.79
C THR A 108 7.63 -16.74 4.20
N ILE A 109 7.64 -16.84 2.87
CA ILE A 109 7.99 -18.08 2.15
C ILE A 109 9.46 -18.45 2.43
N TYR A 110 10.32 -17.47 2.51
CA TYR A 110 11.75 -17.69 2.76
C TYR A 110 12.04 -17.62 4.26
N LYS A 111 12.55 -18.70 4.85
CA LYS A 111 12.90 -18.76 6.27
C LYS A 111 13.90 -17.69 6.71
N SER A 112 14.76 -17.24 5.80
CA SER A 112 15.74 -16.17 6.04
C SER A 112 15.13 -14.76 5.98
N HIS A 113 13.94 -14.60 5.42
CA HIS A 113 13.28 -13.32 5.26
C HIS A 113 12.38 -13.04 6.46
N THR A 114 12.42 -11.80 6.91
CA THR A 114 11.48 -11.26 7.89
C THR A 114 10.71 -10.12 7.22
N SER A 115 9.59 -9.71 7.79
CA SER A 115 8.83 -8.55 7.30
C SER A 115 9.64 -7.24 7.20
N SER A 116 10.79 -7.16 7.87
CA SER A 116 11.73 -6.03 7.81
C SER A 116 12.85 -6.20 6.79
N HIS A 117 13.03 -7.39 6.22
CA HIS A 117 14.18 -7.68 5.34
C HIS A 117 14.19 -6.80 4.09
N GLY A 118 13.07 -6.70 3.40
CA GLY A 118 12.94 -5.85 2.23
C GLY A 118 13.18 -4.36 2.53
N LEU A 119 12.71 -3.88 3.69
CA LEU A 119 12.97 -2.51 4.13
C LEU A 119 14.46 -2.25 4.34
N ILE A 120 15.16 -3.14 5.05
CA ILE A 120 16.60 -3.00 5.32
C ILE A 120 17.39 -3.03 4.01
N SER A 121 17.11 -3.98 3.13
CA SER A 121 17.82 -4.10 1.84
C SER A 121 17.62 -2.90 0.93
N THR A 122 16.47 -2.24 1.01
CA THR A 122 16.12 -1.13 0.12
C THR A 122 16.50 0.23 0.70
N TYR A 123 16.40 0.43 2.02
CA TYR A 123 16.42 1.77 2.59
C TYR A 123 17.46 2.02 3.68
N GLY A 124 18.12 1.04 4.22
CA GLY A 124 19.04 1.31 5.30
C GLY A 124 19.85 0.12 5.80
N LYS A 125 20.70 0.37 6.78
CA LYS A 125 21.58 -0.63 7.38
C LYS A 125 20.90 -1.45 8.48
N ASP A 126 19.91 -0.84 9.13
CA ASP A 126 19.08 -1.47 10.14
C ASP A 126 17.60 -1.02 9.99
N ILE A 127 16.71 -1.64 10.76
CA ILE A 127 15.27 -1.38 10.63
C ILE A 127 14.88 0.06 10.98
N ASN A 128 15.57 0.70 11.92
CA ASN A 128 15.22 2.06 12.33
C ASN A 128 15.62 3.07 11.26
N GLU A 129 16.81 2.91 10.67
CA GLU A 129 17.27 3.72 9.54
C GLU A 129 16.36 3.50 8.33
N ALA A 130 16.05 2.24 8.02
CA ALA A 130 15.21 1.87 6.89
C ALA A 130 13.80 2.48 6.99
N VAL A 131 13.16 2.43 8.17
CA VAL A 131 11.84 3.04 8.40
C VAL A 131 11.91 4.55 8.25
N LYS A 132 12.92 5.21 8.82
CA LYS A 132 13.07 6.67 8.70
C LYS A 132 13.25 7.11 7.25
N GLU A 133 14.08 6.39 6.49
CA GLU A 133 14.35 6.71 5.09
C GLU A 133 13.12 6.45 4.22
N ARG A 134 12.42 5.34 4.43
CA ARG A 134 11.13 5.07 3.77
C ARG A 134 10.15 6.21 4.01
N ASP A 135 9.96 6.61 5.27
CA ASP A 135 8.99 7.65 5.63
C ASP A 135 9.38 9.00 5.05
N ARG A 136 10.70 9.30 4.99
CA ARG A 136 11.23 10.49 4.34
C ARG A 136 10.89 10.50 2.85
N LYS A 137 11.19 9.40 2.15
CA LYS A 137 10.91 9.26 0.72
C LYS A 137 9.42 9.29 0.43
N ALA A 138 8.60 8.60 1.23
CA ALA A 138 7.14 8.63 1.09
C ALA A 138 6.58 10.06 1.18
N LYS A 139 7.07 10.88 2.12
CA LYS A 139 6.68 12.30 2.23
C LYS A 139 7.08 13.13 1.02
N ILE A 140 8.28 12.92 0.49
CA ILE A 140 8.76 13.63 -0.72
C ILE A 140 7.91 13.22 -1.92
N SER A 141 7.69 11.93 -2.13
CA SER A 141 6.87 11.39 -3.21
C SER A 141 5.42 11.87 -3.12
N PHE A 142 4.85 11.92 -1.91
CA PHE A 142 3.52 12.46 -1.68
C PHE A 142 3.44 13.96 -2.07
N LYS A 143 4.41 14.74 -1.65
CA LYS A 143 4.49 16.17 -2.03
C LYS A 143 4.57 16.36 -3.54
N TYR A 144 5.43 15.58 -4.21
CA TYR A 144 5.55 15.57 -5.66
C TYR A 144 4.20 15.27 -6.33
N MET A 145 3.49 14.22 -5.90
CA MET A 145 2.17 13.89 -6.44
C MET A 145 1.17 15.02 -6.23
N MET A 146 1.16 15.63 -5.03
CA MET A 146 0.29 16.79 -4.74
C MET A 146 0.54 17.96 -5.69
N GLU A 147 1.79 18.25 -6.00
CA GLU A 147 2.16 19.33 -6.91
C GLU A 147 1.77 19.01 -8.36
N LYS A 148 2.08 17.78 -8.82
CA LYS A 148 1.75 17.35 -10.19
C LYS A 148 0.26 17.27 -10.46
N THR A 149 -0.53 16.94 -9.46
CA THR A 149 -1.98 16.69 -9.64
C THR A 149 -2.85 17.93 -9.42
N LYS A 150 -2.28 19.08 -9.01
CA LYS A 150 -3.04 20.31 -8.77
C LYS A 150 -3.94 20.74 -9.93
N ASN A 151 -3.47 20.52 -11.15
CA ASN A 151 -4.14 20.95 -12.38
C ASN A 151 -4.69 19.77 -13.21
N LEU A 152 -4.69 18.56 -12.66
CA LEU A 152 -5.17 17.38 -13.36
C LEU A 152 -6.61 17.08 -12.99
N ASN A 153 -7.47 16.96 -14.01
CA ASN A 153 -8.85 16.49 -13.87
C ASN A 153 -8.91 15.04 -14.40
N PHE A 154 -9.03 14.07 -13.50
CA PHE A 154 -9.19 12.66 -13.83
C PHE A 154 -10.65 12.22 -13.70
#